data_853f793f8beb392284b61243a86a42fa
#
_entry.id   853f793f8beb392284b61243a86a42fa
#
_cell.length_a   1.000
_cell.length_b   1.000
_cell.length_c   1.000
_cell.angle_alpha   90.00
_cell.angle_beta   90.00
_cell.angle_gamma   90.00
#
_symmetry.space_group_name_H-M   'P 1'
#
loop_
_entity.id
_entity.type
_entity.pdbx_description
1 polymer ?
#
loop_
_entity_poly.entity_id
_entity_poly.type
_entity_poly.pdbx_seq_one_letter_code
_entity_poly.pdbx_strand_id
1 'polypeptide(L)'
;MTSAVAVRLDSIKSKGGVRSREIAQLLDTTPQTVSRWQTGRAEPQPDGLQRLLALEWLVEQLADFYAPDEARLWLFSRHVQLDGRRPADLIAEGRTEDVLALIDQLRDGAYT
;
A
#
# COMPACT_ATOMS: atom_id res chain seq x y z
N MET A 1 -9.42 5.68 -22.50
CA MET A 1 -8.18 6.15 -21.89
C MET A 1 -8.09 5.74 -20.44
N THR A 2 -6.94 5.21 -20.03
CA THR A 2 -6.73 4.82 -18.64
C THR A 2 -6.42 6.06 -17.80
N SER A 3 -7.10 6.26 -16.68
CA SER A 3 -6.85 7.39 -15.81
C SER A 3 -5.53 7.24 -15.07
N ALA A 4 -4.95 8.35 -14.60
CA ALA A 4 -3.73 8.33 -13.80
C ALA A 4 -3.92 7.51 -12.53
N VAL A 5 -5.09 7.59 -11.91
CA VAL A 5 -5.42 6.82 -10.71
C VAL A 5 -5.46 5.32 -11.02
N ALA A 6 -6.05 4.93 -12.14
CA ALA A 6 -6.08 3.51 -12.55
C ALA A 6 -4.68 2.96 -12.75
N VAL A 7 -3.77 3.73 -13.35
CA VAL A 7 -2.37 3.33 -13.53
C VAL A 7 -1.70 3.10 -12.18
N ARG A 8 -1.93 3.99 -11.22
CA ARG A 8 -1.36 3.86 -9.88
C ARG A 8 -1.90 2.64 -9.15
N LEU A 9 -3.21 2.36 -9.28
CA LEU A 9 -3.83 1.16 -8.71
C LEU A 9 -3.23 -0.10 -9.32
N ASP A 10 -3.01 -0.12 -10.62
CA ASP A 10 -2.39 -1.26 -11.30
C ASP A 10 -0.97 -1.48 -10.81
N SER A 11 -0.21 -0.42 -10.58
CA SER A 11 1.15 -0.50 -10.04
C SER A 11 1.15 -1.08 -8.63
N ILE A 12 0.24 -0.65 -7.78
CA ILE A 12 0.11 -1.16 -6.41
C ILE A 12 -0.21 -2.67 -6.44
N LYS A 13 -1.13 -3.07 -7.32
CA LYS A 13 -1.51 -4.48 -7.46
C LYS A 13 -0.34 -5.33 -7.92
N SER A 14 0.37 -4.87 -8.95
CA SER A 14 1.43 -5.68 -9.55
C SER A 14 2.68 -5.76 -8.66
N LYS A 15 3.06 -4.67 -8.01
CA LYS A 15 4.26 -4.61 -7.17
C LYS A 15 4.02 -5.13 -5.76
N GLY A 16 2.83 -4.88 -5.23
CA GLY A 16 2.48 -5.27 -3.86
C GLY A 16 1.75 -6.60 -3.76
N GLY A 17 1.41 -7.20 -4.89
CA GLY A 17 0.70 -8.48 -4.90
C GLY A 17 -0.69 -8.42 -4.30
N VAL A 18 -1.27 -7.23 -4.16
CA VAL A 18 -2.55 -7.03 -3.49
C VAL A 18 -3.69 -6.90 -4.49
N ARG A 19 -4.88 -7.29 -4.05
CA ARG A 19 -6.10 -7.20 -4.85
C ARG A 19 -6.89 -5.95 -4.49
N SER A 20 -7.89 -5.61 -5.32
CA SER A 20 -8.72 -4.42 -5.09
C SER A 20 -9.34 -4.40 -3.69
N ARG A 21 -9.80 -5.55 -3.19
CA ARG A 21 -10.37 -5.65 -1.85
C ARG A 21 -9.35 -5.29 -0.77
N GLU A 22 -8.12 -5.74 -0.95
CA GLU A 22 -7.05 -5.46 -0.01
C GLU A 22 -6.61 -4.00 -0.07
N ILE A 23 -6.58 -3.43 -1.28
CA ILE A 23 -6.32 -2.00 -1.44
C ILE A 23 -7.39 -1.19 -0.70
N ALA A 24 -8.65 -1.59 -0.80
CA ALA A 24 -9.74 -0.93 -0.08
C ALA A 24 -9.51 -0.95 1.43
N GLN A 25 -9.05 -2.08 1.97
CA GLN A 25 -8.70 -2.18 3.39
C GLN A 25 -7.55 -1.23 3.74
N LEU A 26 -6.51 -1.22 2.94
CA LEU A 26 -5.32 -0.38 3.18
C LEU A 26 -5.65 1.12 3.12
N LEU A 27 -6.59 1.50 2.29
CA LEU A 27 -6.99 2.91 2.13
C LEU A 27 -8.20 3.29 2.99
N ASP A 28 -8.69 2.35 3.81
CA ASP A 28 -9.85 2.56 4.67
C ASP A 28 -11.07 3.02 3.86
N THR A 29 -11.35 2.31 2.79
CA THR A 29 -12.49 2.57 1.91
C THR A 29 -13.15 1.24 1.49
N THR A 30 -14.09 1.30 0.55
CA THR A 30 -14.83 0.12 0.11
C THR A 30 -14.30 -0.40 -1.22
N PRO A 31 -14.46 -1.73 -1.50
CA PRO A 31 -14.09 -2.26 -2.81
C PRO A 31 -14.84 -1.59 -3.96
N GLN A 32 -16.09 -1.16 -3.74
CA GLN A 32 -16.87 -0.45 -4.74
C GLN A 32 -16.22 0.88 -5.10
N THR A 33 -15.71 1.61 -4.10
CA THR A 33 -15.02 2.88 -4.32
C THR A 33 -13.75 2.67 -5.13
N VAL A 34 -12.95 1.67 -4.77
CA VAL A 34 -11.72 1.35 -5.53
C VAL A 34 -12.08 0.97 -6.98
N SER A 35 -13.14 0.19 -7.17
CA SER A 35 -13.61 -0.18 -8.50
C SER A 35 -13.99 1.03 -9.34
N ARG A 36 -14.65 2.02 -8.74
CA ARG A 36 -15.03 3.26 -9.43
C ARG A 36 -13.80 4.07 -9.83
N TRP A 37 -12.79 4.12 -8.98
CA TRP A 37 -11.52 4.76 -9.32
C TRP A 37 -10.82 4.03 -10.47
N GLN A 38 -10.86 2.69 -10.43
CA GLN A 38 -10.22 1.86 -11.45
C GLN A 38 -10.85 2.07 -12.83
N THR A 39 -12.16 2.27 -12.89
CA THR A 39 -12.88 2.45 -14.15
C THR A 39 -13.03 3.91 -14.57
N GLY A 40 -12.54 4.85 -13.77
CA GLY A 40 -12.66 6.28 -14.07
C GLY A 40 -14.03 6.88 -13.78
N ARG A 41 -14.92 6.14 -13.11
CA ARG A 41 -16.27 6.62 -12.78
C ARG A 41 -16.29 7.61 -11.63
N ALA A 42 -15.24 7.62 -10.82
CA ALA A 42 -15.07 8.54 -9.73
C ALA A 42 -13.59 8.80 -9.54
N GLU A 43 -13.26 9.92 -8.91
CA GLU A 43 -11.90 10.25 -8.54
C GLU A 43 -11.81 10.36 -7.02
N PRO A 44 -10.65 9.99 -6.42
CA PRO A 44 -10.48 10.14 -4.98
C PRO A 44 -10.57 11.61 -4.57
N GLN A 45 -11.17 11.84 -3.41
CA GLN A 45 -11.06 13.14 -2.74
C GLN A 45 -9.58 13.39 -2.38
N PRO A 46 -9.17 14.66 -2.12
CA PRO A 46 -7.77 14.98 -1.84
C PRO A 46 -7.13 14.09 -0.75
N ASP A 47 -7.85 13.80 0.33
CA ASP A 47 -7.34 12.94 1.40
C ASP A 47 -7.14 11.51 0.90
N GLY A 48 -8.08 10.99 0.14
CA GLY A 48 -7.98 9.64 -0.44
C GLY A 48 -6.87 9.54 -1.45
N LEU A 49 -6.68 10.58 -2.25
CA LEU A 49 -5.59 10.63 -3.22
C LEU A 49 -4.24 10.63 -2.50
N GLN A 50 -4.10 11.41 -1.44
CA GLN A 50 -2.87 11.47 -0.65
C GLN A 50 -2.53 10.10 -0.06
N ARG A 51 -3.53 9.40 0.46
CA ARG A 51 -3.35 8.04 1.00
C ARG A 51 -2.96 7.06 -0.11
N LEU A 52 -3.56 7.18 -1.28
CA LEU A 52 -3.24 6.33 -2.43
C LEU A 52 -1.78 6.52 -2.85
N LEU A 53 -1.34 7.78 -2.95
CA LEU A 53 0.04 8.09 -3.32
C LEU A 53 1.04 7.58 -2.29
N ALA A 54 0.71 7.69 -1.00
CA ALA A 54 1.55 7.18 0.07
C ALA A 54 1.66 5.65 0.00
N LEU A 55 0.56 4.97 -0.29
CA LEU A 55 0.56 3.52 -0.44
C LEU A 55 1.38 3.09 -1.65
N GLU A 56 1.24 3.78 -2.76
CA GLU A 56 2.02 3.49 -3.97
C GLU A 56 3.52 3.62 -3.67
N TRP A 57 3.92 4.69 -3.02
CA TRP A 57 5.31 4.91 -2.64
C TRP A 57 5.83 3.78 -1.74
N LEU A 58 5.05 3.41 -0.74
CA LEU A 58 5.42 2.34 0.20
C LEU A 58 5.60 1.00 -0.53
N VAL A 59 4.69 0.67 -1.43
CA VAL A 59 4.76 -0.57 -2.20
C VAL A 59 6.00 -0.58 -3.10
N GLU A 60 6.34 0.56 -3.70
CA GLU A 60 7.55 0.68 -4.50
C GLU A 60 8.81 0.43 -3.67
N GLN A 61 8.84 0.91 -2.43
CA GLN A 61 9.96 0.63 -1.53
C GLN A 61 10.05 -0.86 -1.20
N LEU A 62 8.91 -1.51 -0.94
CA LEU A 62 8.88 -2.95 -0.67
C LEU A 62 9.36 -3.76 -1.88
N ALA A 63 9.07 -3.31 -3.08
CA ALA A 63 9.47 -3.99 -4.31
C ALA A 63 10.98 -4.06 -4.48
N ASP A 64 11.75 -3.22 -3.78
CA ASP A 64 13.20 -3.29 -3.77
C ASP A 64 13.71 -4.53 -3.01
N PHE A 65 12.89 -5.10 -2.12
CA PHE A 65 13.29 -6.21 -1.24
C PHE A 65 12.53 -7.50 -1.53
N TYR A 66 11.30 -7.40 -2.01
CA TYR A 66 10.37 -8.52 -2.07
C TYR A 66 9.69 -8.63 -3.42
N ALA A 67 9.47 -9.87 -3.86
CA ALA A 67 8.56 -10.15 -4.96
C ALA A 67 7.12 -9.82 -4.52
N PRO A 68 6.17 -9.67 -5.46
CA PRO A 68 4.81 -9.24 -5.10
C PRO A 68 4.12 -10.09 -4.03
N ASP A 69 4.21 -11.41 -4.11
CA ASP A 69 3.60 -12.30 -3.11
C ASP A 69 4.27 -12.17 -1.75
N GLU A 70 5.59 -11.95 -1.73
CA GLU A 70 6.34 -11.71 -0.50
C GLU A 70 5.98 -10.34 0.11
N ALA A 71 5.84 -9.32 -0.72
CA ALA A 71 5.43 -7.98 -0.28
C ALA A 71 4.04 -8.02 0.35
N ARG A 72 3.11 -8.75 -0.27
CA ARG A 72 1.78 -8.93 0.28
C ARG A 72 1.84 -9.62 1.65
N LEU A 73 2.62 -10.69 1.74
CA LEU A 73 2.78 -11.41 3.01
C LEU A 73 3.33 -10.48 4.09
N TRP A 74 4.34 -9.68 3.75
CA TRP A 74 4.92 -8.72 4.68
C TRP A 74 3.89 -7.71 5.19
N LEU A 75 3.07 -7.18 4.28
CA LEU A 75 2.05 -6.19 4.64
C LEU A 75 1.00 -6.73 5.61
N PHE A 76 0.66 -7.99 5.49
CA PHE A 76 -0.41 -8.61 6.29
C PHE A 76 0.10 -9.50 7.41
N SER A 77 1.40 -9.52 7.67
CA SER A 77 2.00 -10.25 8.78
C SER A 77 2.26 -9.31 9.96
N ARG A 78 2.25 -9.89 11.17
CA ARG A 78 2.58 -9.15 12.38
C ARG A 78 4.09 -9.01 12.51
N HIS A 79 4.55 -7.85 12.95
CA HIS A 79 5.98 -7.57 13.12
C HIS A 79 6.27 -7.09 14.54
N VAL A 80 7.30 -7.66 15.14
CA VAL A 80 7.73 -7.26 16.50
C VAL A 80 8.09 -5.77 16.53
N GLN A 81 8.71 -5.27 15.46
CA GLN A 81 9.10 -3.87 15.34
C GLN A 81 7.91 -2.91 15.34
N LEU A 82 6.70 -3.43 15.10
CA LEU A 82 5.44 -2.67 15.14
C LEU A 82 4.58 -3.07 16.34
N ASP A 83 5.23 -3.56 17.41
CA ASP A 83 4.54 -4.02 18.63
C ASP A 83 3.55 -5.14 18.36
N GLY A 84 3.87 -6.02 17.42
CA GLY A 84 3.02 -7.15 17.04
C GLY A 84 1.86 -6.78 16.13
N ARG A 85 1.86 -5.58 15.58
CA ARG A 85 0.82 -5.14 14.66
C ARG A 85 1.21 -5.42 13.21
N ARG A 86 0.22 -5.48 12.34
CA ARG A 86 0.45 -5.65 10.90
C ARG A 86 0.65 -4.29 10.25
N PRO A 87 1.58 -4.17 9.29
CA PRO A 87 1.70 -2.93 8.51
C PRO A 87 0.37 -2.49 7.91
N ALA A 88 -0.43 -3.44 7.41
CA ALA A 88 -1.74 -3.15 6.81
C ALA A 88 -2.66 -2.39 7.76
N ASP A 89 -2.66 -2.74 9.05
CA ASP A 89 -3.51 -2.08 10.04
C ASP A 89 -3.08 -0.63 10.28
N LEU A 90 -1.75 -0.41 10.36
CA LEU A 90 -1.23 0.93 10.55
C LEU A 90 -1.50 1.82 9.33
N ILE A 91 -1.36 1.27 8.13
CA ILE A 91 -1.66 2.00 6.90
C ILE A 91 -3.14 2.41 6.86
N ALA A 92 -4.04 1.49 7.23
CA ALA A 92 -5.48 1.76 7.27
C ALA A 92 -5.83 2.87 8.28
N GLU A 93 -5.05 2.97 9.36
CA GLU A 93 -5.23 4.02 10.37
C GLU A 93 -4.60 5.37 9.95
N GLY A 94 -3.96 5.43 8.79
CA GLY A 94 -3.27 6.62 8.33
C GLY A 94 -1.85 6.77 8.86
N ARG A 95 -1.30 5.71 9.48
CA ARG A 95 0.05 5.73 10.06
C ARG A 95 1.08 5.12 9.09
N THR A 96 0.99 5.50 7.83
CA THR A 96 1.89 5.01 6.78
C THR A 96 3.35 5.34 7.07
N GLU A 97 3.60 6.48 7.70
CA GLU A 97 4.97 6.90 8.03
C GLU A 97 5.67 5.94 8.98
N ASP A 98 4.93 5.33 9.92
CA ASP A 98 5.51 4.36 10.83
C ASP A 98 5.97 3.11 10.08
N VAL A 99 5.22 2.71 9.07
CA VAL A 99 5.57 1.57 8.22
C VAL A 99 6.77 1.92 7.34
N LEU A 100 6.80 3.12 6.79
CA LEU A 100 7.95 3.59 5.99
C LEU A 100 9.22 3.62 6.83
N ALA A 101 9.12 4.03 8.09
CA ALA A 101 10.28 4.04 9.00
C ALA A 101 10.82 2.62 9.20
N LEU A 102 9.94 1.62 9.31
CA LEU A 102 10.37 0.23 9.41
C LEU A 102 11.07 -0.23 8.13
N ILE A 103 10.54 0.14 6.98
CA ILE A 103 11.17 -0.20 5.69
C ILE A 103 12.56 0.43 5.59
N ASP A 104 12.71 1.67 6.05
CA ASP A 104 14.01 2.34 6.08
C ASP A 104 15.00 1.59 6.97
N GLN A 105 14.55 1.05 8.11
CA GLN A 105 15.39 0.21 8.97
C GLN A 105 15.84 -1.06 8.25
N LEU A 106 14.96 -1.68 7.47
CA LEU A 106 15.32 -2.84 6.66
C LEU A 106 16.38 -2.49 5.64
N ARG A 107 16.24 -1.31 5.01
CA ARG A 107 17.19 -0.83 4.01
C ARG A 107 18.57 -0.57 4.65
N ASP A 108 18.59 0.07 5.80
CA ASP A 108 19.84 0.34 6.53
C ASP A 108 20.49 -0.96 7.00
N GLY A 109 19.70 -1.91 7.48
CA GLY A 109 20.20 -3.21 7.93
C GLY A 109 20.82 -4.03 6.83
N ALA A 110 20.42 -3.81 5.57
CA ALA A 110 20.96 -4.54 4.43
C ALA A 110 22.42 -4.21 4.16
N TYR A 111 22.94 -3.11 4.74
CA TYR A 111 24.32 -2.69 4.54
C TYR A 111 25.23 -2.99 5.74
N THR A 112 24.67 -3.61 6.76
CA THR A 112 25.44 -4.05 7.92
C THR A 112 25.61 -5.58 7.92
#